data_3508c78c2f7291281c7950ec302eb04a
#
_entry.id   3508c78c2f7291281c7950ec302eb04a
#
_cell.length_a   1.000
_cell.length_b   1.000
_cell.length_c   1.000
_cell.angle_alpha   90.00
_cell.angle_beta   90.00
_cell.angle_gamma   90.00
#
_symmetry.space_group_name_H-M   'P 1'
#
loop_
_entity.id
_entity.type
_entity.pdbx_description
1 polymer ?
#
loop_
_entity_poly.entity_id
_entity_poly.type
_entity_poly.pdbx_seq_one_letter_code
_entity_poly.pdbx_strand_id
1 'polypeptide(L)'
;KQSGGRGQYGHCFLRVAPKPRGEGFEFVNAIKGGAIPAEFISSVEKGVKETMENGILLGYPMVDMEVTLYDGSYHDVDSSDIAFKIAASQALQAATKKAELILLEPIMKVEVTTPSEFMGDVIGDLSSKRAQILGTTERGKATIITATVPLAELSGYATILRSMSQGRASYYME
;
A
#
# COMPACT_ATOMS: atom_id res chain seq x y z
N LYS A 1 -2.16 17.33 -29.03
CA LYS A 1 -1.56 17.07 -30.37
C LYS A 1 -2.69 16.99 -31.38
N GLN A 2 -2.84 18.02 -32.19
CA GLN A 2 -3.78 18.02 -33.33
C GLN A 2 -3.09 17.35 -34.53
N SER A 3 -3.66 16.27 -34.99
CA SER A 3 -3.31 15.70 -36.29
C SER A 3 -4.63 15.32 -36.98
N GLY A 4 -5.19 16.29 -37.77
CA GLY A 4 -6.30 16.09 -38.67
C GLY A 4 -7.48 15.28 -38.15
N GLY A 5 -8.16 15.76 -37.07
CA GLY A 5 -9.30 15.06 -36.48
C GLY A 5 -9.70 15.68 -35.15
N ARG A 6 -10.57 14.98 -34.38
CA ARG A 6 -10.95 15.38 -33.01
C ARG A 6 -9.74 15.36 -32.08
N GLY A 7 -9.46 16.48 -31.40
CA GLY A 7 -8.38 16.58 -30.43
C GLY A 7 -8.62 15.73 -29.18
N GLN A 8 -7.65 15.74 -28.27
CA GLN A 8 -7.75 15.11 -26.96
C GLN A 8 -7.44 16.17 -25.90
N TYR A 9 -8.41 16.51 -25.07
CA TYR A 9 -8.26 17.49 -24.01
C TYR A 9 -8.83 16.97 -22.69
N GLY A 10 -8.03 16.96 -21.66
CA GLY A 10 -8.42 16.72 -20.29
C GLY A 10 -7.52 17.51 -19.36
N HIS A 11 -8.10 18.22 -18.39
CA HIS A 11 -7.36 18.99 -17.42
C HIS A 11 -8.02 18.89 -16.06
N CYS A 12 -7.28 18.44 -15.06
CA CYS A 12 -7.75 18.32 -13.69
C CYS A 12 -6.66 18.67 -12.68
N PHE A 13 -7.10 19.21 -11.55
CA PHE A 13 -6.26 19.47 -10.40
C PHE A 13 -6.61 18.49 -9.28
N LEU A 14 -5.62 17.76 -8.82
CA LEU A 14 -5.75 16.81 -7.72
C LEU A 14 -4.96 17.27 -6.50
N ARG A 15 -5.54 17.03 -5.33
CA ARG A 15 -4.86 17.10 -4.05
C ARG A 15 -4.78 15.69 -3.50
N VAL A 16 -3.62 15.30 -2.98
CA VAL A 16 -3.40 14.00 -2.34
C VAL A 16 -3.08 14.20 -0.87
N ALA A 17 -3.60 13.34 -0.04
CA ALA A 17 -3.31 13.29 1.39
C ALA A 17 -3.18 11.84 1.86
N PRO A 18 -2.24 11.52 2.76
CA PRO A 18 -2.17 10.19 3.36
C PRO A 18 -3.35 10.00 4.30
N LYS A 19 -3.84 8.76 4.38
CA LYS A 19 -4.81 8.30 5.37
C LYS A 19 -4.11 7.41 6.40
N PRO A 20 -4.69 7.24 7.61
CA PRO A 20 -4.22 6.27 8.56
C PRO A 20 -4.13 4.86 7.98
N ARG A 21 -3.20 4.06 8.49
CA ARG A 21 -2.96 2.70 8.01
C ARG A 21 -4.22 1.84 8.04
N GLY A 22 -4.54 1.22 6.90
CA GLY A 22 -5.68 0.32 6.75
C GLY A 22 -7.00 0.99 6.41
N GLU A 23 -7.05 2.32 6.28
CA GLU A 23 -8.29 3.03 5.94
C GLU A 23 -8.61 3.07 4.43
N GLY A 24 -7.66 2.59 3.62
CA GLY A 24 -7.88 2.41 2.19
C GLY A 24 -7.92 3.70 1.39
N PHE A 25 -8.49 3.59 0.21
CA PHE A 25 -8.60 4.69 -0.76
C PHE A 25 -9.91 5.43 -0.63
N GLU A 26 -9.85 6.76 -0.75
CA GLU A 26 -11.02 7.63 -0.81
C GLU A 26 -10.85 8.64 -1.96
N PHE A 27 -11.90 8.78 -2.77
CA PHE A 27 -11.98 9.80 -3.80
C PHE A 27 -13.00 10.86 -3.41
N VAL A 28 -12.58 12.12 -3.38
CA VAL A 28 -13.43 13.26 -3.02
C VAL A 28 -13.64 14.15 -4.24
N ASN A 29 -14.90 14.32 -4.63
CA ASN A 29 -15.27 15.29 -5.66
C ASN A 29 -15.59 16.64 -4.99
N ALA A 30 -14.71 17.62 -5.19
CA ALA A 30 -14.86 18.97 -4.71
C ALA A 30 -15.01 20.01 -5.86
N ILE A 31 -15.40 19.57 -7.05
CA ILE A 31 -15.64 20.43 -8.20
C ILE A 31 -16.76 21.41 -7.89
N LYS A 32 -16.54 22.67 -8.24
CA LYS A 32 -17.53 23.76 -8.11
C LYS A 32 -17.79 24.40 -9.48
N GLY A 33 -19.03 24.90 -9.65
CA GLY A 33 -19.40 25.66 -10.83
C GLY A 33 -19.35 24.91 -12.17
N GLY A 34 -19.29 23.56 -12.14
CA GLY A 34 -19.25 22.77 -13.37
C GLY A 34 -17.92 22.86 -14.14
N ALA A 35 -16.81 23.19 -13.46
CA ALA A 35 -15.49 23.29 -14.08
C ALA A 35 -15.08 22.02 -14.84
N ILE A 36 -15.55 20.85 -14.39
CA ILE A 36 -15.51 19.58 -15.11
C ILE A 36 -16.95 19.05 -15.14
N PRO A 37 -17.49 18.71 -16.32
CA PRO A 37 -18.81 18.05 -16.43
C PRO A 37 -18.90 16.77 -15.60
N ALA A 38 -20.05 16.52 -14.99
CA ALA A 38 -20.27 15.38 -14.10
C ALA A 38 -19.98 14.03 -14.76
N GLU A 39 -20.21 13.91 -16.06
CA GLU A 39 -19.93 12.71 -16.85
C GLU A 39 -18.44 12.32 -16.83
N PHE A 40 -17.51 13.28 -16.76
CA PHE A 40 -16.06 13.02 -16.77
C PHE A 40 -15.47 12.80 -15.36
N ILE A 41 -16.22 13.09 -14.30
CA ILE A 41 -15.73 12.91 -12.91
C ILE A 41 -15.45 11.43 -12.62
N SER A 42 -16.33 10.53 -13.10
CA SER A 42 -16.13 9.09 -12.96
C SER A 42 -14.89 8.60 -13.71
N SER A 43 -14.54 9.23 -14.81
CA SER A 43 -13.34 8.91 -15.60
C SER A 43 -12.06 9.36 -14.89
N VAL A 44 -12.10 10.51 -14.21
CA VAL A 44 -11.01 10.96 -13.32
C VAL A 44 -10.81 9.95 -12.18
N GLU A 45 -11.86 9.55 -11.49
CA GLU A 45 -11.79 8.56 -10.41
C GLU A 45 -11.21 7.22 -10.89
N LYS A 46 -11.66 6.71 -12.04
CA LYS A 46 -11.11 5.49 -12.65
C LYS A 46 -9.63 5.64 -12.96
N GLY A 47 -9.21 6.76 -13.55
CA GLY A 47 -7.82 7.04 -13.86
C GLY A 47 -6.93 7.08 -12.61
N VAL A 48 -7.44 7.65 -11.51
CA VAL A 48 -6.76 7.64 -10.21
C VAL A 48 -6.61 6.21 -9.69
N LYS A 49 -7.70 5.43 -9.62
CA LYS A 49 -7.70 4.05 -9.12
C LYS A 49 -6.72 3.15 -9.88
N GLU A 50 -6.79 3.17 -11.21
CA GLU A 50 -5.89 2.36 -12.05
C GLU A 50 -4.41 2.76 -11.86
N THR A 51 -4.14 4.06 -11.71
CA THR A 51 -2.77 4.53 -11.45
C THR A 51 -2.26 4.09 -10.09
N MET A 52 -3.12 4.09 -9.06
CA MET A 52 -2.78 3.58 -7.73
C MET A 52 -2.53 2.07 -7.74
N GLU A 53 -3.37 1.30 -8.43
CA GLU A 53 -3.23 -0.17 -8.55
C GLU A 53 -1.94 -0.57 -9.28
N ASN A 54 -1.61 0.13 -10.37
CA ASN A 54 -0.37 -0.10 -11.12
C ASN A 54 0.88 0.39 -10.39
N GLY A 55 0.71 1.32 -9.46
CA GLY A 55 1.77 1.93 -8.68
C GLY A 55 2.64 2.90 -9.48
N ILE A 56 3.25 3.83 -8.75
CA ILE A 56 4.15 4.85 -9.32
C ILE A 56 5.59 4.56 -8.96
N LEU A 57 5.80 3.96 -7.78
CA LEU A 57 7.12 3.58 -7.29
C LEU A 57 7.29 2.07 -7.43
N LEU A 58 8.18 1.64 -8.32
CA LEU A 58 8.55 0.24 -8.57
C LEU A 58 7.37 -0.70 -8.89
N GLY A 59 6.22 -0.18 -9.31
CA GLY A 59 5.05 -1.00 -9.62
C GLY A 59 4.28 -1.54 -8.42
N TYR A 60 4.61 -1.12 -7.21
CA TYR A 60 3.85 -1.50 -6.01
C TYR A 60 2.59 -0.65 -5.88
N PRO A 61 1.42 -1.25 -5.59
CA PRO A 61 0.17 -0.52 -5.40
C PRO A 61 0.29 0.54 -4.31
N MET A 62 -0.36 1.68 -4.54
CA MET A 62 -0.46 2.74 -3.53
C MET A 62 -1.66 2.46 -2.63
N VAL A 63 -1.51 2.69 -1.34
CA VAL A 63 -2.54 2.40 -0.33
C VAL A 63 -2.74 3.59 0.61
N ASP A 64 -3.88 3.61 1.31
CA ASP A 64 -4.19 4.54 2.40
C ASP A 64 -4.02 6.01 1.99
N MET A 65 -4.77 6.41 0.97
CA MET A 65 -4.69 7.75 0.40
C MET A 65 -6.07 8.33 0.07
N GLU A 66 -6.25 9.61 0.38
CA GLU A 66 -7.34 10.43 -0.12
C GLU A 66 -6.86 11.20 -1.35
N VAL A 67 -7.69 11.20 -2.40
CA VAL A 67 -7.48 12.01 -3.59
C VAL A 67 -8.68 12.90 -3.80
N THR A 68 -8.48 14.21 -3.74
CA THR A 68 -9.51 15.23 -3.95
C THR A 68 -9.36 15.86 -5.32
N LEU A 69 -10.41 15.74 -6.14
CA LEU A 69 -10.55 16.47 -7.39
C LEU A 69 -11.21 17.82 -7.06
N TYR A 70 -10.47 18.94 -7.20
CA TYR A 70 -10.97 20.23 -6.74
C TYR A 70 -11.13 21.27 -7.84
N ASP A 71 -10.50 21.11 -9.01
CA ASP A 71 -10.62 22.02 -10.14
C ASP A 71 -10.20 21.35 -11.44
N GLY A 72 -10.46 22.02 -12.55
CA GLY A 72 -10.08 21.58 -13.89
C GLY A 72 -10.74 22.42 -14.96
N SER A 73 -10.64 21.95 -16.19
CA SER A 73 -11.32 22.53 -17.34
C SER A 73 -11.59 21.48 -18.39
N TYR A 74 -12.55 21.75 -19.25
CA TYR A 74 -12.92 20.87 -20.36
C TYR A 74 -13.01 21.67 -21.67
N HIS A 75 -13.05 20.96 -22.77
CA HIS A 75 -13.27 21.51 -24.10
C HIS A 75 -14.46 20.80 -24.74
N ASP A 76 -15.45 21.54 -25.21
CA ASP A 76 -16.73 21.00 -25.69
C ASP A 76 -16.60 19.91 -26.75
N VAL A 77 -15.56 19.97 -27.59
CA VAL A 77 -15.35 19.04 -28.73
C VAL A 77 -14.28 18.00 -28.42
N ASP A 78 -13.20 18.37 -27.76
CA ASP A 78 -11.98 17.57 -27.62
C ASP A 78 -11.89 16.80 -26.29
N SER A 79 -12.77 17.07 -25.35
CA SER A 79 -12.83 16.32 -24.09
C SER A 79 -13.49 14.94 -24.28
N SER A 80 -12.98 13.96 -23.56
CA SER A 80 -13.47 12.60 -23.57
C SER A 80 -13.12 11.88 -22.26
N ASP A 81 -13.77 10.77 -21.99
CA ASP A 81 -13.47 9.88 -20.86
C ASP A 81 -11.99 9.48 -20.82
N ILE A 82 -11.44 9.11 -21.97
CA ILE A 82 -10.05 8.69 -22.09
C ILE A 82 -9.12 9.86 -21.80
N ALA A 83 -9.41 11.06 -22.29
CA ALA A 83 -8.61 12.24 -22.04
C ALA A 83 -8.56 12.60 -20.54
N PHE A 84 -9.69 12.56 -19.84
CA PHE A 84 -9.76 12.80 -18.40
C PHE A 84 -9.11 11.68 -17.56
N LYS A 85 -9.24 10.44 -17.99
CA LYS A 85 -8.55 9.31 -17.36
C LYS A 85 -7.03 9.45 -17.42
N ILE A 86 -6.49 9.84 -18.57
CA ILE A 86 -5.05 10.10 -18.77
C ILE A 86 -4.62 11.33 -17.96
N ALA A 87 -5.41 12.42 -17.99
CA ALA A 87 -5.12 13.63 -17.22
C ALA A 87 -5.06 13.34 -15.73
N ALA A 88 -5.98 12.53 -15.19
CA ALA A 88 -6.00 12.10 -13.81
C ALA A 88 -4.76 11.28 -13.43
N SER A 89 -4.36 10.34 -14.29
CA SER A 89 -3.13 9.57 -14.09
C SER A 89 -1.89 10.46 -14.02
N GLN A 90 -1.75 11.40 -14.95
CA GLN A 90 -0.63 12.34 -14.98
C GLN A 90 -0.64 13.28 -13.77
N ALA A 91 -1.80 13.79 -13.38
CA ALA A 91 -1.96 14.66 -12.21
C ALA A 91 -1.58 13.92 -10.91
N LEU A 92 -2.02 12.67 -10.75
CA LEU A 92 -1.66 11.84 -9.60
C LEU A 92 -0.16 11.58 -9.55
N GLN A 93 0.45 11.21 -10.66
CA GLN A 93 1.90 11.01 -10.75
C GLN A 93 2.69 12.28 -10.38
N ALA A 94 2.23 13.44 -10.84
CA ALA A 94 2.87 14.71 -10.51
C ALA A 94 2.72 15.09 -9.03
N ALA A 95 1.54 14.87 -8.45
CA ALA A 95 1.27 15.14 -7.05
C ALA A 95 2.10 14.24 -6.12
N THR A 96 2.14 12.96 -6.40
CA THR A 96 2.84 11.96 -5.58
C THR A 96 4.36 12.09 -5.64
N LYS A 97 4.91 12.51 -6.79
CA LYS A 97 6.35 12.84 -6.88
C LYS A 97 6.76 13.96 -5.93
N LYS A 98 5.84 14.92 -5.67
CA LYS A 98 6.08 16.00 -4.71
C LYS A 98 5.86 15.59 -3.26
N ALA A 99 5.11 14.52 -3.04
CA ALA A 99 4.74 14.03 -1.71
C ALA A 99 5.73 13.02 -1.11
N GLU A 100 6.87 12.77 -1.76
CA GLU A 100 7.93 11.87 -1.27
C GLU A 100 7.41 10.47 -0.90
N LEU A 101 7.03 9.70 -1.92
CA LEU A 101 6.55 8.33 -1.74
C LEU A 101 7.57 7.45 -1.01
N ILE A 102 7.09 6.63 -0.10
CA ILE A 102 7.88 5.63 0.62
C ILE A 102 7.38 4.22 0.28
N LEU A 103 8.30 3.24 0.33
CA LEU A 103 7.94 1.84 0.27
C LEU A 103 7.53 1.34 1.65
N LEU A 104 6.42 0.61 1.68
CA LEU A 104 5.99 -0.12 2.87
C LEU A 104 6.48 -1.56 2.75
N GLU A 105 7.01 -2.10 3.84
CA GLU A 105 7.36 -3.53 3.93
C GLU A 105 6.22 -4.30 4.63
N PRO A 106 5.90 -5.51 4.18
CA PRO A 106 4.92 -6.35 4.86
C PRO A 106 5.48 -6.81 6.21
N ILE A 107 4.70 -6.63 7.26
CA ILE A 107 4.99 -7.11 8.62
C ILE A 107 4.06 -8.29 8.91
N MET A 108 4.65 -9.43 9.26
CA MET A 108 3.92 -10.65 9.58
C MET A 108 3.72 -10.77 11.08
N LYS A 109 2.55 -11.22 11.50
CA LYS A 109 2.35 -11.72 12.85
C LYS A 109 2.84 -13.16 12.90
N VAL A 110 3.72 -13.46 13.82
CA VAL A 110 4.36 -14.77 13.96
C VAL A 110 4.08 -15.33 15.35
N GLU A 111 3.68 -16.58 15.40
CA GLU A 111 3.56 -17.36 16.63
C GLU A 111 4.55 -18.51 16.58
N VAL A 112 5.51 -18.53 17.50
CA VAL A 112 6.48 -19.62 17.64
C VAL A 112 6.16 -20.44 18.85
N THR A 113 5.91 -21.74 18.64
CA THR A 113 5.74 -22.72 19.71
C THR A 113 7.07 -23.47 19.91
N THR A 114 7.65 -23.35 21.09
CA THR A 114 8.97 -23.94 21.42
C THR A 114 8.96 -24.53 22.83
N PRO A 115 9.76 -25.57 23.11
CA PRO A 115 10.07 -25.95 24.49
C PRO A 115 10.63 -24.75 25.25
N SER A 116 10.23 -24.62 26.53
CA SER A 116 10.61 -23.45 27.34
C SER A 116 12.12 -23.25 27.49
N GLU A 117 12.89 -24.33 27.40
CA GLU A 117 14.36 -24.27 27.44
C GLU A 117 15.00 -23.51 26.29
N PHE A 118 14.33 -23.42 25.11
CA PHE A 118 14.81 -22.66 23.93
C PHE A 118 14.17 -21.28 23.79
N MET A 119 13.30 -20.86 24.71
CA MET A 119 12.58 -19.57 24.63
C MET A 119 13.55 -18.40 24.49
N GLY A 120 14.63 -18.39 25.27
CA GLY A 120 15.63 -17.30 25.25
C GLY A 120 16.32 -17.20 23.89
N ASP A 121 16.72 -18.32 23.32
CA ASP A 121 17.39 -18.38 22.02
C ASP A 121 16.46 -17.92 20.89
N VAL A 122 15.18 -18.35 20.91
CA VAL A 122 14.18 -17.94 19.93
C VAL A 122 13.88 -16.44 20.03
N ILE A 123 13.71 -15.89 21.22
CA ILE A 123 13.50 -14.44 21.42
C ILE A 123 14.71 -13.65 20.94
N GLY A 124 15.93 -14.13 21.25
CA GLY A 124 17.17 -13.50 20.80
C GLY A 124 17.27 -13.47 19.26
N ASP A 125 16.97 -14.60 18.60
CA ASP A 125 16.97 -14.69 17.14
C ASP A 125 15.90 -13.78 16.51
N LEU A 126 14.64 -13.82 17.00
CA LEU A 126 13.58 -12.93 16.54
C LEU A 126 13.96 -11.46 16.69
N SER A 127 14.56 -11.09 17.83
CA SER A 127 15.02 -9.72 18.08
C SER A 127 16.08 -9.28 17.08
N SER A 128 16.97 -10.18 16.67
CA SER A 128 17.97 -9.90 15.63
C SER A 128 17.34 -9.69 14.24
N LYS A 129 16.11 -10.14 14.04
CA LYS A 129 15.30 -10.02 12.82
C LYS A 129 14.33 -8.83 12.84
N ARG A 130 14.62 -7.81 13.61
CA ARG A 130 13.77 -6.62 13.76
C ARG A 130 12.35 -6.94 14.26
N ALA A 131 12.19 -8.08 14.95
CA ALA A 131 10.90 -8.46 15.52
C ALA A 131 10.53 -7.59 16.70
N GLN A 132 9.25 -7.31 16.82
CA GLN A 132 8.66 -6.77 18.04
C GLN A 132 7.95 -7.92 18.77
N ILE A 133 8.47 -8.31 19.92
CA ILE A 133 7.84 -9.33 20.78
C ILE A 133 6.60 -8.74 21.43
N LEU A 134 5.44 -9.35 21.17
CA LEU A 134 4.15 -8.91 21.71
C LEU A 134 3.82 -9.58 23.04
N GLY A 135 4.32 -10.80 23.26
CA GLY A 135 4.10 -11.53 24.48
C GLY A 135 4.53 -12.98 24.40
N THR A 136 4.50 -13.66 25.54
CA THR A 136 4.76 -15.08 25.69
C THR A 136 3.66 -15.71 26.54
N THR A 137 3.25 -16.93 26.17
CA THR A 137 2.25 -17.71 26.92
C THR A 137 2.77 -19.12 27.14
N GLU A 138 2.78 -19.57 28.40
CA GLU A 138 3.15 -20.95 28.71
C GLU A 138 1.98 -21.91 28.47
N ARG A 139 2.28 -23.04 27.85
CA ARG A 139 1.32 -24.12 27.60
C ARG A 139 1.94 -25.47 27.92
N GLY A 140 1.84 -25.86 29.19
CA GLY A 140 2.48 -27.05 29.70
C GLY A 140 4.01 -26.93 29.72
N LYS A 141 4.70 -27.76 28.91
CA LYS A 141 6.18 -27.70 28.77
C LYS A 141 6.63 -26.88 27.55
N ALA A 142 5.71 -26.22 26.88
CA ALA A 142 5.99 -25.37 25.74
C ALA A 142 5.65 -23.91 26.02
N THR A 143 6.35 -23.01 25.35
CA THR A 143 6.08 -21.59 25.36
C THR A 143 5.67 -21.17 23.96
N ILE A 144 4.61 -20.37 23.87
CA ILE A 144 4.17 -19.71 22.63
C ILE A 144 4.68 -18.27 22.70
N ILE A 145 5.48 -17.88 21.72
CA ILE A 145 6.00 -16.51 21.56
C ILE A 145 5.24 -15.87 20.43
N THR A 146 4.59 -14.74 20.69
CA THR A 146 3.89 -13.94 19.69
C THR A 146 4.71 -12.70 19.37
N ALA A 147 4.96 -12.46 18.08
CA ALA A 147 5.77 -11.32 17.62
C ALA A 147 5.25 -10.80 16.27
N THR A 148 5.62 -9.57 15.95
CA THR A 148 5.54 -9.04 14.58
C THR A 148 6.94 -8.98 13.99
N VAL A 149 7.10 -9.46 12.75
CA VAL A 149 8.40 -9.59 12.08
C VAL A 149 8.28 -9.16 10.62
N PRO A 150 9.20 -8.35 10.07
CA PRO A 150 9.22 -8.08 8.65
C PRO A 150 9.36 -9.36 7.83
N LEU A 151 8.52 -9.52 6.80
CA LEU A 151 8.52 -10.73 5.95
C LEU A 151 9.91 -11.03 5.37
N ALA A 152 10.66 -9.99 5.00
CA ALA A 152 12.01 -10.15 4.44
C ALA A 152 12.98 -10.89 5.39
N GLU A 153 12.79 -10.77 6.70
CA GLU A 153 13.62 -11.40 7.73
C GLU A 153 13.26 -12.87 7.98
N LEU A 154 12.13 -13.32 7.47
CA LEU A 154 11.64 -14.69 7.68
C LEU A 154 12.09 -15.68 6.61
N SER A 155 12.90 -15.23 5.63
CA SER A 155 13.47 -16.13 4.63
C SER A 155 14.34 -17.20 5.30
N GLY A 156 14.01 -18.47 5.05
CA GLY A 156 14.73 -19.61 5.66
C GLY A 156 14.51 -19.82 7.16
N TYR A 157 13.59 -19.07 7.79
CA TYR A 157 13.37 -19.13 9.23
C TYR A 157 13.04 -20.52 9.77
N ALA A 158 12.30 -21.32 9.01
CA ALA A 158 12.01 -22.71 9.40
C ALA A 158 13.27 -23.55 9.70
N THR A 159 14.31 -23.39 8.88
CA THR A 159 15.58 -24.08 9.04
C THR A 159 16.35 -23.59 10.26
N ILE A 160 16.39 -22.27 10.46
CA ILE A 160 17.03 -21.63 11.61
C ILE A 160 16.35 -22.08 12.90
N LEU A 161 15.02 -22.03 12.96
CA LEU A 161 14.24 -22.41 14.11
C LEU A 161 14.43 -23.89 14.46
N ARG A 162 14.43 -24.79 13.48
CA ARG A 162 14.71 -26.21 13.67
C ARG A 162 16.10 -26.46 14.22
N SER A 163 17.10 -25.77 13.69
CA SER A 163 18.49 -25.90 14.14
C SER A 163 18.63 -25.53 15.62
N MET A 164 18.10 -24.36 16.03
CA MET A 164 18.26 -23.89 17.42
C MET A 164 17.40 -24.65 18.43
N SER A 165 16.30 -25.27 18.00
CA SER A 165 15.36 -26.00 18.86
C SER A 165 15.49 -27.52 18.78
N GLN A 166 16.53 -28.03 18.12
CA GLN A 166 16.71 -29.48 17.87
C GLN A 166 15.47 -30.11 17.18
N GLY A 167 14.83 -29.37 16.27
CA GLY A 167 13.65 -29.81 15.55
C GLY A 167 12.33 -29.77 16.32
N ARG A 168 12.34 -29.26 17.57
CA ARG A 168 11.18 -29.32 18.47
C ARG A 168 10.29 -28.09 18.45
N ALA A 169 10.71 -26.99 17.80
CA ALA A 169 9.90 -25.81 17.64
C ALA A 169 9.22 -25.77 16.27
N SER A 170 8.08 -25.11 16.24
CA SER A 170 7.32 -24.79 15.04
C SER A 170 6.85 -23.36 15.06
N TYR A 171 6.55 -22.79 13.89
CA TYR A 171 5.97 -21.45 13.82
C TYR A 171 4.81 -21.40 12.80
N TYR A 172 3.94 -20.44 13.03
CA TYR A 172 2.86 -20.04 12.14
C TYR A 172 3.01 -18.54 11.86
N MET A 173 2.68 -18.08 10.67
CA MET A 173 2.66 -16.66 10.31
C MET A 173 1.42 -16.30 9.51
N GLU A 174 0.92 -15.08 9.73
CA GLU A 174 -0.21 -14.46 9.02
C GLU A 174 0.06 -12.98 8.72
#